data_d17045012514f40cc7e4c3bb166dd4fb
#
_entry.id   d17045012514f40cc7e4c3bb166dd4fb
#
_cell.length_a   1.000
_cell.length_b   1.000
_cell.length_c   1.000
_cell.angle_alpha   90.00
_cell.angle_beta   90.00
_cell.angle_gamma   90.00
#
_symmetry.space_group_name_H-M   'P 1'
#
loop_
_entity.id
_entity.type
_entity.pdbx_description
1 polymer ?
#
loop_
_entity_poly.entity_id
_entity_poly.type
_entity_poly.pdbx_seq_one_letter_code
_entity_poly.pdbx_strand_id
1 'polypeptide(L)'
;MKNVGLMILLKDFRINTASDESISMIRRAIFEKLVVVIKPSEDISPQDEIDFCNRIGPVQKTWNDRTKHIRGNANGILRVTGEKNDAGEPGLFGHVSELDWHCNQASNPERMPIIYLRAIKGSEGSVTSWMDNAAAFSALPPNWQEIVQNKCITLGYKKGLYSPSDFFNEHHAEDRPFNLLYTNRAGVSGLYFPFLQIFGGDLSESSFEYLKDHCSYHGFIYDHHWEDGDIVLSEQYLTLHKRHEFEGMEHRVLHRIALDAHPL
;
A
#
# COMPACT_ATOMS: atom_id res chain seq x y z
N MET A 1 19.82 -17.49 6.72
CA MET A 1 19.29 -16.38 7.55
C MET A 1 17.80 -16.64 7.71
N LYS A 2 17.26 -16.65 8.93
CA LYS A 2 15.81 -16.75 9.12
C LYS A 2 15.22 -15.45 8.59
N ASN A 3 14.34 -15.53 7.59
CA ASN A 3 13.50 -14.42 7.18
C ASN A 3 12.83 -13.86 8.44
N VAL A 4 13.20 -12.66 8.83
CA VAL A 4 12.40 -11.85 9.76
C VAL A 4 11.17 -11.50 8.92
N GLY A 5 10.09 -12.26 9.12
CA GLY A 5 8.96 -12.22 8.20
C GLY A 5 8.42 -10.81 8.01
N LEU A 6 8.14 -10.45 6.77
CA LEU A 6 7.47 -9.23 6.32
C LEU A 6 6.16 -8.94 7.08
N MET A 7 5.57 -9.93 7.77
CA MET A 7 4.20 -9.83 8.23
C MET A 7 4.03 -10.29 9.68
N ILE A 8 3.17 -9.58 10.42
CA ILE A 8 2.58 -10.04 11.68
C ILE A 8 1.10 -10.33 11.47
N LEU A 9 0.62 -11.44 11.99
CA LEU A 9 -0.79 -11.84 12.01
C LEU A 9 -1.35 -11.76 13.43
N LEU A 10 -2.39 -10.93 13.61
CA LEU A 10 -3.16 -10.82 14.84
C LEU A 10 -4.53 -11.47 14.64
N LYS A 11 -4.73 -12.65 15.24
CA LYS A 11 -6.01 -13.36 15.20
C LYS A 11 -6.89 -12.98 16.38
N ASP A 12 -8.20 -13.04 16.17
CA ASP A 12 -9.22 -12.78 17.18
C ASP A 12 -9.06 -11.40 17.86
N PHE A 13 -8.56 -10.43 17.10
CA PHE A 13 -8.26 -9.11 17.60
C PHE A 13 -9.51 -8.20 17.58
N ARG A 14 -9.73 -7.45 18.64
CA ARG A 14 -10.86 -6.52 18.76
C ARG A 14 -10.37 -5.09 18.68
N ILE A 15 -10.61 -4.44 17.53
CA ILE A 15 -10.13 -3.07 17.28
C ILE A 15 -10.85 -2.05 18.17
N ASN A 16 -12.15 -2.26 18.46
CA ASN A 16 -12.97 -1.34 19.24
C ASN A 16 -12.56 -1.26 20.71
N THR A 17 -12.01 -2.35 21.26
CA THR A 17 -11.61 -2.43 22.67
C THR A 17 -10.12 -2.62 22.87
N ALA A 18 -9.32 -2.43 21.80
CA ALA A 18 -7.87 -2.54 21.88
C ALA A 18 -7.29 -1.54 22.90
N SER A 19 -6.38 -2.01 23.76
CA SER A 19 -5.67 -1.13 24.69
C SER A 19 -4.71 -0.20 23.98
N ASP A 20 -4.29 0.89 24.61
CA ASP A 20 -3.29 1.81 24.05
C ASP A 20 -1.94 1.12 23.85
N GLU A 21 -1.62 0.15 24.68
CA GLU A 21 -0.44 -0.69 24.51
C GLU A 21 -0.53 -1.53 23.24
N SER A 22 -1.69 -2.16 22.97
CA SER A 22 -1.93 -2.92 21.74
C SER A 22 -1.83 -2.02 20.50
N ILE A 23 -2.39 -0.82 20.55
CA ILE A 23 -2.28 0.15 19.46
C ILE A 23 -0.83 0.59 19.24
N SER A 24 -0.08 0.83 20.32
CA SER A 24 1.35 1.17 20.24
C SER A 24 2.17 0.03 19.63
N MET A 25 1.87 -1.21 20.02
CA MET A 25 2.48 -2.42 19.44
C MET A 25 2.19 -2.52 17.93
N ILE A 26 0.93 -2.33 17.51
CA ILE A 26 0.55 -2.34 16.08
C ILE A 26 1.30 -1.24 15.32
N ARG A 27 1.31 -0.03 15.87
CA ARG A 27 2.01 1.11 15.25
C ARG A 27 3.49 0.81 15.03
N ARG A 28 4.17 0.27 16.02
CA ARG A 28 5.57 -0.15 15.92
C ARG A 28 5.74 -1.27 14.89
N ALA A 29 4.86 -2.27 14.93
CA ALA A 29 4.91 -3.41 14.03
C ALA A 29 4.76 -3.01 12.55
N ILE A 30 3.94 -2.00 12.22
CA ILE A 30 3.79 -1.49 10.85
C ILE A 30 5.15 -1.02 10.29
N PHE A 31 6.00 -0.38 11.09
CA PHE A 31 7.30 0.12 10.63
C PHE A 31 8.43 -0.90 10.79
N GLU A 32 8.34 -1.83 11.72
CA GLU A 32 9.37 -2.88 11.93
C GLU A 32 9.18 -4.10 11.02
N LYS A 33 7.91 -4.44 10.71
CA LYS A 33 7.51 -5.62 9.95
C LYS A 33 6.85 -5.33 8.60
N LEU A 34 6.62 -4.07 8.32
CA LEU A 34 6.06 -3.48 7.11
C LEU A 34 4.61 -3.87 6.79
N VAL A 35 4.14 -5.04 7.18
CA VAL A 35 2.76 -5.50 6.99
C VAL A 35 2.20 -6.08 8.29
N VAL A 36 1.02 -5.62 8.69
CA VAL A 36 0.26 -6.16 9.81
C VAL A 36 -1.09 -6.62 9.30
N VAL A 37 -1.39 -7.90 9.49
CA VAL A 37 -2.69 -8.50 9.17
C VAL A 37 -3.46 -8.68 10.45
N ILE A 38 -4.71 -8.23 10.48
CA ILE A 38 -5.62 -8.40 11.61
C ILE A 38 -6.83 -9.20 11.11
N LYS A 39 -7.13 -10.29 11.80
CA LYS A 39 -8.41 -11.01 11.67
C LYS A 39 -9.27 -10.61 12.87
N PRO A 40 -10.24 -9.70 12.67
CA PRO A 40 -11.07 -9.24 13.78
C PRO A 40 -12.07 -10.30 14.22
N SER A 41 -12.45 -10.27 15.50
CA SER A 41 -13.48 -11.14 16.09
C SER A 41 -14.77 -10.39 16.45
N GLU A 42 -15.02 -9.26 15.80
CA GLU A 42 -16.17 -8.40 16.06
C GLU A 42 -16.68 -7.75 14.77
N ASP A 43 -17.92 -7.31 14.78
CA ASP A 43 -18.46 -6.44 13.74
C ASP A 43 -17.85 -5.06 13.85
N ILE A 44 -17.45 -4.49 12.72
CA ILE A 44 -16.76 -3.20 12.63
C ILE A 44 -17.56 -2.28 11.74
N SER A 45 -18.01 -1.16 12.29
CA SER A 45 -18.64 -0.10 11.51
C SER A 45 -17.59 0.78 10.79
N PRO A 46 -17.98 1.55 9.77
CA PRO A 46 -17.07 2.54 9.16
C PRO A 46 -16.50 3.56 10.16
N GLN A 47 -17.26 3.89 11.22
CA GLN A 47 -16.77 4.79 12.25
C GLN A 47 -15.71 4.12 13.11
N ASP A 48 -15.88 2.85 13.46
CA ASP A 48 -14.88 2.10 14.21
C ASP A 48 -13.54 2.00 13.45
N GLU A 49 -13.59 1.86 12.11
CA GLU A 49 -12.39 1.88 11.25
C GLU A 49 -11.64 3.21 11.39
N ILE A 50 -12.37 4.32 11.31
CA ILE A 50 -11.78 5.66 11.44
C ILE A 50 -11.21 5.89 12.83
N ASP A 51 -11.93 5.49 13.88
CA ASP A 51 -11.52 5.67 15.28
C ASP A 51 -10.26 4.82 15.56
N PHE A 52 -10.23 3.58 15.10
CA PHE A 52 -9.06 2.72 15.18
C PHE A 52 -7.85 3.32 14.44
N CYS A 53 -8.04 3.77 13.19
CA CYS A 53 -6.98 4.40 12.40
C CYS A 53 -6.46 5.67 13.08
N ASN A 54 -7.33 6.53 13.63
CA ASN A 54 -6.93 7.75 14.33
C ASN A 54 -6.12 7.47 15.61
N ARG A 55 -6.29 6.31 16.25
CA ARG A 55 -5.44 5.90 17.38
C ARG A 55 -4.05 5.47 16.91
N ILE A 56 -3.91 4.96 15.68
CA ILE A 56 -2.60 4.68 15.08
C ILE A 56 -1.95 5.98 14.63
N GLY A 57 -2.69 6.85 13.96
CA GLY A 57 -2.23 8.16 13.52
C GLY A 57 -3.29 8.95 12.74
N PRO A 58 -3.01 10.21 12.41
CA PRO A 58 -3.98 11.08 11.73
C PRO A 58 -4.42 10.49 10.38
N VAL A 59 -5.73 10.34 10.21
CA VAL A 59 -6.34 9.91 8.95
C VAL A 59 -6.34 11.06 7.95
N GLN A 60 -5.98 10.79 6.72
CA GLN A 60 -6.09 11.73 5.61
C GLN A 60 -7.56 12.00 5.29
N LYS A 61 -8.04 13.19 5.64
CA LYS A 61 -9.47 13.57 5.49
C LYS A 61 -9.85 14.01 4.08
N THR A 62 -8.88 14.49 3.32
CA THR A 62 -9.12 15.04 1.98
C THR A 62 -8.64 14.08 0.93
N TRP A 63 -9.56 13.33 0.37
CA TRP A 63 -9.40 12.89 -0.99
C TRP A 63 -9.55 14.12 -1.88
N ASN A 64 -8.65 14.24 -2.86
CA ASN A 64 -8.72 15.18 -3.94
C ASN A 64 -10.20 15.47 -4.32
N ASP A 65 -10.55 16.72 -4.56
CA ASP A 65 -11.92 17.15 -4.91
C ASP A 65 -12.56 16.32 -6.04
N ARG A 66 -11.73 15.69 -6.88
CA ARG A 66 -12.13 14.78 -7.95
C ARG A 66 -12.78 13.47 -7.45
N THR A 67 -12.60 13.09 -6.20
CA THR A 67 -13.13 11.84 -5.63
C THR A 67 -14.33 12.03 -4.70
N LYS A 68 -14.71 13.27 -4.38
CA LYS A 68 -15.83 13.58 -3.48
C LYS A 68 -17.17 13.03 -3.95
N HIS A 69 -17.34 12.89 -5.27
CA HIS A 69 -18.57 12.40 -5.90
C HIS A 69 -18.60 10.87 -6.04
N ILE A 70 -17.52 10.17 -5.66
CA ILE A 70 -17.50 8.70 -5.75
C ILE A 70 -18.39 8.14 -4.63
N ARG A 71 -19.43 7.42 -5.05
CA ARG A 71 -20.41 6.82 -4.15
C ARG A 71 -19.73 5.91 -3.11
N GLY A 72 -20.00 6.16 -1.83
CA GLY A 72 -19.47 5.38 -0.71
C GLY A 72 -18.18 5.90 -0.11
N ASN A 73 -17.60 7.00 -0.62
CA ASN A 73 -16.50 7.69 0.05
C ASN A 73 -17.05 8.58 1.17
N ALA A 74 -16.56 8.40 2.38
CA ALA A 74 -16.93 9.20 3.53
C ALA A 74 -15.78 9.29 4.54
N ASN A 75 -15.55 10.49 5.08
CA ASN A 75 -14.68 10.69 6.25
C ASN A 75 -13.27 10.07 6.18
N GLY A 76 -12.64 10.06 4.99
CA GLY A 76 -11.31 9.46 4.81
C GLY A 76 -11.33 8.00 4.33
N ILE A 77 -12.50 7.37 4.26
CA ILE A 77 -12.65 6.03 3.66
C ILE A 77 -12.84 6.17 2.15
N LEU A 78 -11.99 5.49 1.39
CA LEU A 78 -12.18 5.26 -0.03
C LEU A 78 -12.73 3.84 -0.24
N ARG A 79 -13.88 3.75 -0.87
CA ARG A 79 -14.47 2.47 -1.26
C ARG A 79 -13.84 2.00 -2.58
N VAL A 80 -13.14 0.88 -2.53
CA VAL A 80 -12.55 0.19 -3.70
C VAL A 80 -13.45 -0.97 -4.08
N THR A 81 -14.06 -0.92 -5.26
CA THR A 81 -15.05 -1.91 -5.69
C THR A 81 -15.19 -1.99 -7.19
N GLY A 82 -15.46 -3.19 -7.72
CA GLY A 82 -15.85 -3.43 -9.09
C GLY A 82 -17.34 -3.23 -9.35
N GLU A 83 -18.17 -3.01 -8.30
CA GLU A 83 -19.59 -2.72 -8.48
C GLU A 83 -19.78 -1.48 -9.34
N LYS A 84 -20.64 -1.61 -10.33
CA LYS A 84 -20.96 -0.52 -11.25
C LYS A 84 -21.97 0.43 -10.62
N ASN A 85 -21.81 1.72 -10.92
CA ASN A 85 -22.81 2.74 -10.62
C ASN A 85 -23.99 2.67 -11.61
N ASP A 86 -24.98 3.57 -11.46
CA ASP A 86 -26.16 3.61 -12.33
C ASP A 86 -25.83 3.95 -13.81
N ALA A 87 -24.62 4.51 -14.06
CA ALA A 87 -24.09 4.76 -15.41
C ALA A 87 -23.34 3.57 -16.00
N GLY A 88 -23.23 2.45 -15.27
CA GLY A 88 -22.51 1.26 -15.69
C GLY A 88 -20.98 1.33 -15.49
N GLU A 89 -20.48 2.35 -14.80
CA GLU A 89 -19.06 2.54 -14.54
C GLU A 89 -18.65 1.84 -13.23
N PRO A 90 -17.50 1.14 -13.17
CA PRO A 90 -17.00 0.54 -11.94
C PRO A 90 -16.60 1.62 -10.93
N GLY A 91 -16.57 1.26 -9.67
CA GLY A 91 -16.01 2.11 -8.62
C GLY A 91 -14.52 2.38 -8.81
N LEU A 92 -13.98 3.30 -8.02
CA LEU A 92 -12.56 3.66 -8.11
C LEU A 92 -11.67 2.43 -7.84
N PHE A 93 -10.68 2.21 -8.70
CA PHE A 93 -9.79 1.04 -8.69
C PHE A 93 -10.55 -0.31 -8.74
N GLY A 94 -11.82 -0.30 -9.13
CA GLY A 94 -12.69 -1.47 -9.21
C GLY A 94 -12.54 -2.29 -10.48
N HIS A 95 -11.58 -1.97 -11.33
CA HIS A 95 -11.26 -2.75 -12.51
C HIS A 95 -10.80 -4.16 -12.09
N VAL A 96 -11.36 -5.19 -12.71
CA VAL A 96 -11.10 -6.59 -12.31
C VAL A 96 -9.72 -7.10 -12.71
N SER A 97 -9.09 -6.51 -13.74
CA SER A 97 -7.76 -6.88 -14.17
C SER A 97 -6.71 -6.61 -13.09
N GLU A 98 -5.57 -7.19 -13.27
CA GLU A 98 -4.42 -6.98 -12.39
C GLU A 98 -4.10 -5.48 -12.24
N LEU A 99 -3.79 -5.08 -11.00
CA LEU A 99 -3.18 -3.80 -10.68
C LEU A 99 -1.76 -4.08 -10.19
N ASP A 100 -0.81 -3.92 -11.09
CA ASP A 100 0.57 -4.33 -10.88
C ASP A 100 1.29 -3.52 -9.79
N TRP A 101 2.53 -3.86 -9.49
CA TRP A 101 3.33 -3.34 -8.39
C TRP A 101 3.38 -1.82 -8.32
N HIS A 102 2.84 -1.27 -7.26
CA HIS A 102 2.76 0.18 -7.04
C HIS A 102 2.74 0.52 -5.55
N CYS A 103 2.96 1.79 -5.24
CA CYS A 103 2.56 2.35 -3.96
C CYS A 103 1.55 3.49 -4.18
N ASN A 104 0.67 3.69 -3.21
CA ASN A 104 -0.33 4.75 -3.31
C ASN A 104 0.34 6.11 -3.15
N GLN A 105 -0.07 7.07 -3.98
CA GLN A 105 0.41 8.45 -3.89
C GLN A 105 1.94 8.59 -4.04
N ALA A 106 2.59 7.72 -4.81
CA ALA A 106 4.06 7.64 -4.91
C ALA A 106 4.74 8.99 -5.11
N SER A 107 4.21 9.82 -5.99
CA SER A 107 4.76 11.15 -6.33
C SER A 107 4.25 12.27 -5.42
N ASN A 108 3.23 12.04 -4.59
CA ASN A 108 2.70 13.10 -3.71
C ASN A 108 3.70 13.37 -2.55
N PRO A 109 4.22 14.60 -2.39
CA PRO A 109 5.09 14.94 -1.27
C PRO A 109 4.40 14.82 0.09
N GLU A 110 3.07 14.90 0.14
CA GLU A 110 2.24 14.76 1.34
C GLU A 110 1.62 13.35 1.46
N ARG A 111 2.24 12.34 0.79
CA ARG A 111 1.73 10.98 0.86
C ARG A 111 1.77 10.43 2.29
N MET A 112 0.75 9.68 2.63
CA MET A 112 0.68 9.04 3.93
C MET A 112 1.56 7.79 3.98
N PRO A 113 2.29 7.55 5.09
CA PRO A 113 3.18 6.40 5.20
C PRO A 113 2.45 5.07 5.38
N ILE A 114 1.19 5.08 5.78
CA ILE A 114 0.43 3.86 6.07
C ILE A 114 -0.82 3.80 5.22
N ILE A 115 -1.08 2.61 4.67
CA ILE A 115 -2.37 2.23 4.08
C ILE A 115 -3.02 1.16 4.94
N TYR A 116 -4.27 1.42 5.30
CA TYR A 116 -5.21 0.48 5.85
C TYR A 116 -6.14 -0.01 4.73
N LEU A 117 -6.30 -1.32 4.62
CA LEU A 117 -7.27 -1.98 3.76
C LEU A 117 -8.11 -2.91 4.60
N ARG A 118 -9.43 -2.92 4.40
CA ARG A 118 -10.34 -3.89 5.01
C ARG A 118 -11.23 -4.51 3.96
N ALA A 119 -11.34 -5.83 3.97
CA ALA A 119 -12.31 -6.58 3.18
C ALA A 119 -13.70 -6.44 3.80
N ILE A 120 -14.63 -5.86 3.03
CA ILE A 120 -16.01 -5.64 3.51
C ILE A 120 -16.91 -6.78 3.09
N LYS A 121 -16.81 -7.19 1.82
CA LYS A 121 -17.57 -8.32 1.27
C LYS A 121 -17.00 -8.79 -0.07
N GLY A 122 -17.23 -10.08 -0.36
CA GLY A 122 -16.93 -10.68 -1.65
C GLY A 122 -15.44 -10.75 -1.97
N SER A 123 -14.59 -10.75 -0.94
CA SER A 123 -13.14 -10.72 -1.11
C SER A 123 -12.51 -12.11 -1.10
N GLU A 124 -13.24 -13.13 -0.67
CA GLU A 124 -12.75 -14.50 -0.60
C GLU A 124 -12.22 -14.97 -1.96
N GLY A 125 -11.01 -15.52 -1.96
CA GLY A 125 -10.31 -15.97 -3.15
C GLY A 125 -9.54 -14.87 -3.91
N SER A 126 -9.74 -13.60 -3.57
CA SER A 126 -8.90 -12.54 -4.13
C SER A 126 -7.56 -12.45 -3.41
N VAL A 127 -6.53 -11.99 -4.12
CA VAL A 127 -5.16 -11.92 -3.59
C VAL A 127 -4.59 -10.52 -3.76
N THR A 128 -3.91 -10.06 -2.72
CA THR A 128 -3.02 -8.90 -2.81
C THR A 128 -1.64 -9.32 -2.32
N SER A 129 -0.61 -9.02 -3.11
CA SER A 129 0.78 -9.30 -2.77
C SER A 129 1.48 -8.04 -2.27
N TRP A 130 2.36 -8.19 -1.30
CA TRP A 130 3.27 -7.15 -0.82
C TRP A 130 4.71 -7.57 -1.05
N MET A 131 5.51 -6.64 -1.57
CA MET A 131 6.95 -6.80 -1.80
C MET A 131 7.72 -6.11 -0.67
N ASP A 132 8.68 -6.81 -0.08
CA ASP A 132 9.56 -6.33 1.00
C ASP A 132 10.82 -5.69 0.41
N ASN A 133 10.78 -4.40 0.19
CA ASN A 133 11.93 -3.65 -0.32
C ASN A 133 13.03 -3.42 0.74
N ALA A 134 12.75 -3.64 2.03
CA ALA A 134 13.79 -3.63 3.06
C ALA A 134 14.59 -4.93 3.06
N ALA A 135 13.92 -6.08 2.97
CA ALA A 135 14.60 -7.37 2.80
C ALA A 135 15.36 -7.42 1.47
N ALA A 136 14.77 -6.91 0.38
CA ALA A 136 15.43 -6.81 -0.90
C ALA A 136 16.71 -5.98 -0.82
N PHE A 137 16.68 -4.79 -0.19
CA PHE A 137 17.87 -3.97 0.04
C PHE A 137 18.94 -4.71 0.86
N SER A 138 18.54 -5.35 1.94
CA SER A 138 19.45 -6.08 2.83
C SER A 138 20.15 -7.27 2.13
N ALA A 139 19.49 -7.84 1.12
CA ALA A 139 20.01 -8.95 0.33
C ALA A 139 20.86 -8.52 -0.88
N LEU A 140 20.91 -7.21 -1.19
CA LEU A 140 21.77 -6.70 -2.24
C LEU A 140 23.27 -6.97 -1.92
N PRO A 141 24.10 -7.28 -2.92
CA PRO A 141 25.54 -7.28 -2.75
C PRO A 141 26.05 -5.92 -2.21
N PRO A 142 27.14 -5.89 -1.40
CA PRO A 142 27.63 -4.68 -0.76
C PRO A 142 27.90 -3.51 -1.73
N ASN A 143 28.44 -3.79 -2.91
CA ASN A 143 28.65 -2.79 -3.95
C ASN A 143 27.34 -2.17 -4.45
N TRP A 144 26.26 -2.93 -4.52
CA TRP A 144 24.95 -2.41 -4.90
C TRP A 144 24.30 -1.60 -3.77
N GLN A 145 24.48 -2.02 -2.51
CA GLN A 145 24.03 -1.22 -1.36
C GLN A 145 24.69 0.16 -1.35
N GLU A 146 25.98 0.24 -1.71
CA GLU A 146 26.70 1.51 -1.84
C GLU A 146 26.19 2.34 -3.03
N ILE A 147 25.96 1.71 -4.18
CA ILE A 147 25.45 2.41 -5.37
C ILE A 147 24.10 3.09 -5.09
N VAL A 148 23.16 2.40 -4.47
CA VAL A 148 21.80 2.93 -4.26
C VAL A 148 21.71 4.04 -3.22
N GLN A 149 22.69 4.16 -2.31
CA GLN A 149 22.69 5.17 -1.24
C GLN A 149 22.62 6.61 -1.75
N ASN A 150 23.24 6.86 -2.90
CA ASN A 150 23.37 8.20 -3.47
C ASN A 150 22.53 8.40 -4.74
N LYS A 151 21.56 7.53 -4.99
CA LYS A 151 20.71 7.61 -6.17
C LYS A 151 19.37 8.24 -5.84
N CYS A 152 18.91 9.06 -6.78
CA CYS A 152 17.58 9.66 -6.77
C CYS A 152 16.76 9.14 -7.94
N ILE A 153 15.45 9.16 -7.77
CA ILE A 153 14.44 8.83 -8.78
C ILE A 153 13.44 9.97 -8.88
N THR A 154 12.85 10.15 -10.04
CA THR A 154 11.68 11.02 -10.23
C THR A 154 10.46 10.16 -10.46
N LEU A 155 9.35 10.52 -9.80
CA LEU A 155 8.12 9.75 -9.79
C LEU A 155 7.00 10.47 -10.48
N GLY A 156 6.00 9.72 -10.93
CA GLY A 156 4.83 10.26 -11.56
C GLY A 156 3.73 9.23 -11.77
N TYR A 157 2.72 9.64 -12.54
CA TYR A 157 1.63 8.76 -12.93
C TYR A 157 1.70 8.48 -14.43
N LYS A 158 1.70 7.20 -14.80
CA LYS A 158 1.58 6.77 -16.20
C LYS A 158 0.10 6.54 -16.51
N LYS A 159 -0.37 7.12 -17.61
CA LYS A 159 -1.73 6.87 -18.11
C LYS A 159 -1.96 5.38 -18.28
N GLY A 160 -3.11 4.88 -17.81
CA GLY A 160 -3.49 3.48 -17.92
C GLY A 160 -2.83 2.55 -16.89
N LEU A 161 -2.01 3.07 -15.96
CA LEU A 161 -1.38 2.25 -14.92
C LEU A 161 -2.41 1.65 -13.97
N TYR A 162 -3.44 2.41 -13.62
CA TYR A 162 -4.43 2.02 -12.62
C TYR A 162 -5.75 1.56 -13.22
N SER A 163 -6.13 2.09 -14.38
CA SER A 163 -7.35 1.75 -15.10
C SER A 163 -7.35 2.42 -16.47
N PRO A 164 -8.00 1.84 -17.50
CA PRO A 164 -8.24 2.51 -18.78
C PRO A 164 -8.99 3.83 -18.65
N SER A 165 -9.83 3.95 -17.59
CA SER A 165 -10.64 5.13 -17.28
C SER A 165 -10.15 5.88 -16.05
N ASP A 166 -8.86 5.77 -15.72
CA ASP A 166 -8.31 6.41 -14.53
C ASP A 166 -8.38 7.95 -14.59
N PHE A 167 -8.19 8.57 -13.41
CA PHE A 167 -8.26 10.02 -13.26
C PHE A 167 -7.16 10.79 -13.99
N PHE A 168 -6.15 10.08 -14.46
CA PHE A 168 -4.96 10.65 -15.08
C PHE A 168 -5.06 10.45 -16.58
N ASN A 169 -5.71 11.41 -17.24
CA ASN A 169 -5.83 11.42 -18.71
C ASN A 169 -4.47 11.63 -19.40
N GLU A 170 -3.47 12.09 -18.66
CA GLU A 170 -2.13 12.39 -19.14
C GLU A 170 -1.07 11.79 -18.22
N HIS A 171 0.13 11.55 -18.75
CA HIS A 171 1.29 11.26 -17.93
C HIS A 171 1.63 12.51 -17.12
N HIS A 172 1.88 12.32 -15.83
CA HIS A 172 2.30 13.37 -14.93
C HIS A 172 3.54 12.92 -14.18
N ALA A 173 4.63 13.63 -14.35
CA ALA A 173 5.85 13.44 -13.57
C ALA A 173 6.00 14.59 -12.58
N GLU A 174 6.49 14.28 -11.39
CA GLU A 174 6.93 15.29 -10.44
C GLU A 174 8.37 15.68 -10.76
N ASP A 175 8.67 16.97 -10.75
CA ASP A 175 10.04 17.48 -10.94
C ASP A 175 10.93 17.24 -9.69
N ARG A 176 10.32 16.85 -8.59
CA ARG A 176 11.00 16.60 -7.32
C ARG A 176 11.70 15.24 -7.31
N PRO A 177 13.02 15.19 -7.02
CA PRO A 177 13.71 13.93 -6.81
C PRO A 177 13.37 13.30 -5.45
N PHE A 178 13.34 11.99 -5.43
CA PHE A 178 13.20 11.17 -4.22
C PHE A 178 14.44 10.30 -4.07
N ASN A 179 14.97 10.18 -2.86
CA ASN A 179 16.07 9.26 -2.57
C ASN A 179 15.60 7.83 -2.79
N LEU A 180 16.41 7.04 -3.48
CA LEU A 180 16.14 5.63 -3.70
C LEU A 180 16.28 4.83 -2.39
N LEU A 181 17.25 5.17 -1.54
CA LEU A 181 17.35 4.61 -0.19
C LEU A 181 16.49 5.44 0.77
N TYR A 182 15.64 4.75 1.51
CA TYR A 182 14.76 5.33 2.53
C TYR A 182 14.93 4.61 3.85
N THR A 183 14.90 5.35 4.95
CA THR A 183 14.87 4.81 6.31
C THR A 183 13.60 5.28 7.00
N ASN A 184 12.80 4.35 7.47
CA ASN A 184 11.53 4.64 8.10
C ASN A 184 11.67 5.05 9.58
N ARG A 185 10.54 5.34 10.24
CA ARG A 185 10.49 5.82 11.63
C ARG A 185 11.01 4.82 12.67
N ALA A 186 11.04 3.52 12.36
CA ALA A 186 11.62 2.48 13.21
C ALA A 186 13.10 2.23 12.93
N GLY A 187 13.74 3.01 12.05
CA GLY A 187 15.13 2.83 11.65
C GLY A 187 15.36 1.70 10.64
N VAL A 188 14.30 1.13 10.06
CA VAL A 188 14.40 0.13 9.00
C VAL A 188 14.72 0.84 7.69
N SER A 189 15.81 0.41 7.04
CA SER A 189 16.24 0.95 5.75
C SER A 189 15.89 0.00 4.60
N GLY A 190 15.54 0.54 3.45
CA GLY A 190 15.21 -0.22 2.27
C GLY A 190 15.06 0.65 1.03
N LEU A 191 14.69 0.04 -0.09
CA LEU A 191 14.52 0.74 -1.35
C LEU A 191 13.12 1.38 -1.43
N TYR A 192 13.07 2.70 -1.63
CA TYR A 192 11.86 3.35 -2.14
C TYR A 192 11.88 3.25 -3.67
N PHE A 193 11.38 2.15 -4.18
CA PHE A 193 11.52 1.79 -5.59
C PHE A 193 10.19 1.36 -6.24
N PRO A 194 9.21 2.28 -6.38
CA PRO A 194 7.96 2.01 -7.08
C PRO A 194 8.19 2.02 -8.61
N PHE A 195 8.84 0.98 -9.11
CA PHE A 195 9.45 0.93 -10.45
C PHE A 195 8.47 1.21 -11.61
N LEU A 196 7.19 0.90 -11.47
CA LEU A 196 6.20 1.25 -12.49
C LEU A 196 5.83 2.74 -12.50
N GLN A 197 6.17 3.46 -11.46
CA GLN A 197 5.86 4.88 -11.27
C GLN A 197 7.10 5.78 -11.44
N ILE A 198 8.25 5.18 -11.77
CA ILE A 198 9.50 5.91 -12.02
C ILE A 198 9.50 6.46 -13.45
N PHE A 199 9.76 7.75 -13.58
CA PHE A 199 9.87 8.49 -14.85
C PHE A 199 11.31 8.84 -15.23
N GLY A 200 12.22 8.84 -14.26
CA GLY A 200 13.62 9.18 -14.48
C GLY A 200 14.42 9.12 -13.18
N GLY A 201 15.63 9.66 -13.22
CA GLY A 201 16.54 9.70 -12.07
C GLY A 201 17.95 9.28 -12.45
N ASP A 202 18.74 8.90 -11.44
CA ASP A 202 20.17 8.62 -11.58
C ASP A 202 20.48 7.15 -11.93
N LEU A 203 19.46 6.31 -12.10
CA LEU A 203 19.66 4.90 -12.47
C LEU A 203 19.86 4.78 -13.99
N SER A 204 20.91 4.03 -14.39
CA SER A 204 20.99 3.55 -15.76
C SER A 204 19.91 2.50 -16.00
N GLU A 205 19.55 2.28 -17.27
CA GLU A 205 18.59 1.26 -17.66
C GLU A 205 18.97 -0.13 -17.11
N SER A 206 20.24 -0.50 -17.22
CA SER A 206 20.73 -1.78 -16.70
C SER A 206 20.65 -1.88 -15.18
N SER A 207 20.89 -0.78 -14.47
CA SER A 207 20.74 -0.74 -13.00
C SER A 207 19.27 -0.82 -12.58
N PHE A 208 18.40 -0.17 -13.32
CA PHE A 208 16.95 -0.22 -13.10
C PHE A 208 16.42 -1.64 -13.25
N GLU A 209 16.71 -2.31 -14.37
CA GLU A 209 16.24 -3.68 -14.61
C GLU A 209 16.83 -4.66 -13.59
N TYR A 210 18.12 -4.54 -13.25
CA TYR A 210 18.71 -5.36 -12.19
C TYR A 210 17.98 -5.23 -10.85
N LEU A 211 17.70 -4.00 -10.40
CA LEU A 211 17.00 -3.75 -9.13
C LEU A 211 15.56 -4.26 -9.19
N LYS A 212 14.86 -4.07 -10.32
CA LYS A 212 13.51 -4.56 -10.53
C LYS A 212 13.45 -6.09 -10.43
N ASP A 213 14.33 -6.80 -11.13
CA ASP A 213 14.41 -8.25 -11.07
C ASP A 213 14.75 -8.75 -9.67
N HIS A 214 15.71 -8.09 -9.01
CA HIS A 214 16.13 -8.42 -7.66
C HIS A 214 14.98 -8.25 -6.64
N CYS A 215 14.29 -7.10 -6.66
CA CYS A 215 13.15 -6.83 -5.78
C CYS A 215 11.97 -7.78 -6.05
N SER A 216 11.79 -8.19 -7.29
CA SER A 216 10.70 -9.10 -7.70
C SER A 216 10.96 -10.58 -7.34
N TYR A 217 12.07 -10.90 -6.67
CA TYR A 217 12.33 -12.26 -6.22
C TYR A 217 11.25 -12.72 -5.23
N HIS A 218 10.67 -13.88 -5.49
CA HIS A 218 9.53 -14.42 -4.73
C HIS A 218 9.78 -14.53 -3.22
N GLY A 219 11.04 -14.67 -2.79
CA GLY A 219 11.40 -14.70 -1.36
C GLY A 219 11.18 -13.38 -0.61
N PHE A 220 10.92 -12.29 -1.31
CA PHE A 220 10.57 -10.97 -0.76
C PHE A 220 9.09 -10.64 -0.88
N ILE A 221 8.28 -11.58 -1.33
CA ILE A 221 6.85 -11.36 -1.60
C ILE A 221 6.02 -12.12 -0.58
N TYR A 222 5.01 -11.45 -0.04
CA TYR A 222 3.97 -11.99 0.80
C TYR A 222 2.63 -11.89 0.08
N ASP A 223 1.96 -13.01 -0.13
CA ASP A 223 0.62 -13.09 -0.71
C ASP A 223 -0.43 -13.19 0.39
N HIS A 224 -1.33 -12.22 0.44
CA HIS A 224 -2.49 -12.25 1.32
C HIS A 224 -3.71 -12.71 0.56
N HIS A 225 -4.23 -13.85 0.97
CA HIS A 225 -5.50 -14.39 0.50
C HIS A 225 -6.62 -13.83 1.39
N TRP A 226 -7.44 -12.97 0.80
CA TRP A 226 -8.46 -12.24 1.54
C TRP A 226 -9.59 -13.15 2.01
N GLU A 227 -10.00 -12.95 3.25
CA GLU A 227 -11.29 -13.35 3.80
C GLU A 227 -12.09 -12.08 4.13
N ASP A 228 -13.42 -12.14 4.04
CA ASP A 228 -14.25 -11.00 4.41
C ASP A 228 -14.04 -10.66 5.89
N GLY A 229 -13.85 -9.38 6.19
CA GLY A 229 -13.49 -8.88 7.52
C GLY A 229 -11.99 -8.63 7.72
N ASP A 230 -11.10 -9.26 6.96
CA ASP A 230 -9.65 -9.09 7.10
C ASP A 230 -9.24 -7.61 6.99
N ILE A 231 -8.30 -7.21 7.85
CA ILE A 231 -7.67 -5.90 7.83
C ILE A 231 -6.18 -6.07 7.57
N VAL A 232 -5.64 -5.26 6.65
CA VAL A 232 -4.21 -5.18 6.40
C VAL A 232 -3.75 -3.74 6.51
N LEU A 233 -2.74 -3.50 7.36
CA LEU A 233 -2.01 -2.23 7.43
C LEU A 233 -0.62 -2.44 6.85
N SER A 234 -0.20 -1.55 5.95
CA SER A 234 1.12 -1.64 5.33
C SER A 234 1.83 -0.29 5.30
N GLU A 235 3.14 -0.33 5.53
CA GLU A 235 4.05 0.79 5.35
C GLU A 235 4.34 0.97 3.86
N GLN A 236 4.13 2.18 3.31
CA GLN A 236 4.13 2.39 1.86
C GLN A 236 5.48 2.75 1.23
N TYR A 237 6.46 3.17 2.02
CA TYR A 237 7.76 3.58 1.46
C TYR A 237 8.69 2.38 1.22
N LEU A 238 8.56 1.35 2.04
CA LEU A 238 9.36 0.13 1.97
C LEU A 238 8.59 -1.08 1.46
N THR A 239 7.33 -0.90 1.05
CA THR A 239 6.57 -1.94 0.36
C THR A 239 6.00 -1.45 -0.96
N LEU A 240 5.89 -2.35 -1.91
CA LEU A 240 4.97 -2.22 -3.04
C LEU A 240 3.85 -3.23 -2.86
N HIS A 241 2.69 -2.94 -3.40
CA HIS A 241 1.62 -3.91 -3.42
C HIS A 241 1.07 -4.10 -4.82
N LYS A 242 0.55 -5.30 -5.05
CA LYS A 242 -0.02 -5.74 -6.32
C LYS A 242 -1.35 -6.42 -6.03
N ARG A 243 -2.39 -6.00 -6.72
CA ARG A 243 -3.66 -6.70 -6.70
C ARG A 243 -3.72 -7.63 -7.91
N HIS A 244 -3.90 -8.92 -7.63
CA HIS A 244 -4.12 -9.89 -8.69
C HIS A 244 -5.49 -9.69 -9.35
N GLU A 245 -5.65 -10.24 -10.54
CA GLU A 245 -6.93 -10.30 -11.21
C GLU A 245 -7.99 -10.96 -10.31
N PHE A 246 -9.21 -10.44 -10.35
CA PHE A 246 -10.35 -10.96 -9.59
C PHE A 246 -11.62 -11.05 -10.44
N GLU A 247 -11.46 -11.52 -11.67
CA GLU A 247 -12.59 -11.75 -12.59
C GLU A 247 -13.67 -12.62 -11.95
N GLY A 248 -14.94 -12.23 -12.12
CA GLY A 248 -16.07 -12.88 -11.45
C GLY A 248 -16.35 -12.40 -10.03
N MET A 249 -15.51 -11.52 -9.48
CA MET A 249 -15.67 -10.95 -8.12
C MET A 249 -15.93 -9.43 -8.18
N GLU A 250 -16.68 -8.95 -9.17
CA GLU A 250 -16.96 -7.51 -9.35
C GLU A 250 -17.71 -6.91 -8.17
N HIS A 251 -18.41 -7.73 -7.39
CA HIS A 251 -19.11 -7.36 -6.15
C HIS A 251 -18.18 -7.17 -4.95
N ARG A 252 -16.89 -7.46 -5.10
CA ARG A 252 -15.88 -7.25 -4.08
C ARG A 252 -15.83 -5.80 -3.63
N VAL A 253 -15.78 -5.59 -2.32
CA VAL A 253 -15.67 -4.27 -1.70
C VAL A 253 -14.54 -4.27 -0.68
N LEU A 254 -13.59 -3.36 -0.84
CA LEU A 254 -12.63 -3.01 0.20
C LEU A 254 -12.84 -1.56 0.64
N HIS A 255 -12.59 -1.28 1.91
CA HIS A 255 -12.34 0.06 2.40
C HIS A 255 -10.83 0.32 2.40
N ARG A 256 -10.42 1.51 1.95
CA ARG A 256 -9.05 1.99 2.02
C ARG A 256 -8.98 3.30 2.79
N ILE A 257 -8.08 3.36 3.76
CA ILE A 257 -7.79 4.57 4.52
C ILE A 257 -6.28 4.82 4.41
N ALA A 258 -5.90 6.07 4.13
CA ALA A 258 -4.52 6.53 4.20
C ALA A 258 -4.32 7.31 5.50
N LEU A 259 -3.25 7.03 6.23
CA LEU A 259 -2.99 7.67 7.51
C LEU A 259 -1.50 7.87 7.77
N ASP A 260 -1.20 8.86 8.59
CA ASP A 260 0.12 9.04 9.19
C ASP A 260 0.27 8.14 10.43
N ALA A 261 1.32 8.28 11.20
CA ALA A 261 1.51 7.62 12.48
C ALA A 261 1.81 8.64 13.57
N HIS A 262 1.24 8.44 14.75
CA HIS A 262 1.74 9.08 15.96
C HIS A 262 3.20 8.62 16.24
N PRO A 263 3.97 9.31 17.07
CA PRO A 263 5.31 8.87 17.46
C PRO A 263 5.33 7.40 17.94
N LEU A 264 6.42 6.70 17.61
CA LEU A 264 6.63 5.28 17.98
C LEU A 264 7.01 5.14 19.45
#